data_c3e41deaf9d7f0c03e8fa42839a43404
#
_entry.id   c3e41deaf9d7f0c03e8fa42839a43404
#
_cell.length_a   1.000
_cell.length_b   1.000
_cell.length_c   1.000
_cell.angle_alpha   90.00
_cell.angle_beta   90.00
_cell.angle_gamma   90.00
#
_symmetry.space_group_name_H-M   'P 1'
#
loop_
_entity.id
_entity.type
_entity.pdbx_description
1 polymer ?
#
loop_
_entity_poly.entity_id
_entity_poly.type
_entity_poly.pdbx_seq_one_letter_code
_entity_poly.pdbx_strand_id
1 'polypeptide(L)'
;MENVPADPIPRWVTDDVRKMRAYPEQPPVIPHSIEGYELSVNTNRCLSCHKREFTQGSGAPMISITHYMDRSGQMLADVSPRRYFCTACHVPQANTPPLVENTFRDMSELGVEHAGDQ
;
A
#
# COMPACT_ATOMS: atom_id res chain seq x y z
N MET A 1 -28.05 35.48 -4.69
CA MET A 1 -27.53 34.14 -5.03
C MET A 1 -27.16 33.44 -3.73
N GLU A 2 -27.75 32.30 -3.51
CA GLU A 2 -27.51 31.54 -2.30
C GLU A 2 -26.20 30.79 -2.40
N ASN A 3 -25.33 30.98 -1.41
CA ASN A 3 -24.06 30.30 -1.36
C ASN A 3 -24.25 28.91 -0.75
N VAL A 4 -24.16 27.88 -1.57
CA VAL A 4 -24.11 26.52 -1.09
C VAL A 4 -22.69 26.25 -0.59
N PRO A 5 -22.50 25.89 0.70
CA PRO A 5 -21.17 25.56 1.18
C PRO A 5 -20.60 24.40 0.37
N ALA A 6 -19.38 24.55 -0.09
CA ALA A 6 -18.68 23.43 -0.72
C ALA A 6 -18.42 22.34 0.33
N ASP A 7 -18.50 21.09 -0.09
CA ASP A 7 -18.07 19.99 0.76
C ASP A 7 -16.62 20.17 1.16
N PRO A 8 -16.26 19.88 2.41
CA PRO A 8 -14.87 19.99 2.81
C PRO A 8 -13.99 19.09 1.95
N ILE A 9 -12.80 19.59 1.62
CA ILE A 9 -11.82 18.76 0.90
C ILE A 9 -11.43 17.60 1.79
N PRO A 10 -11.57 16.35 1.31
CA PRO A 10 -11.17 15.19 2.10
C PRO A 10 -9.71 15.27 2.48
N ARG A 11 -9.39 14.98 3.73
CA ARG A 11 -8.02 14.91 4.20
C ARG A 11 -7.44 13.53 3.91
N TRP A 12 -6.14 13.48 3.74
CA TRP A 12 -5.45 12.22 3.64
C TRP A 12 -5.47 11.49 4.98
N VAL A 13 -5.53 10.16 4.91
CA VAL A 13 -5.38 9.33 6.10
C VAL A 13 -3.91 9.35 6.49
N THR A 14 -3.59 9.93 7.65
CA THR A 14 -2.22 10.11 8.12
C THR A 14 -2.04 9.68 9.57
N ASP A 15 -2.91 8.81 10.09
CA ASP A 15 -2.85 8.34 11.46
C ASP A 15 -1.71 7.34 11.71
N ASP A 16 -1.01 6.93 10.66
CA ASP A 16 0.11 5.98 10.71
C ASP A 16 -0.24 4.65 11.37
N VAL A 17 -1.48 4.23 11.20
CA VAL A 17 -1.97 2.94 11.67
C VAL A 17 -2.14 2.01 10.47
N ARG A 18 -1.53 0.82 10.54
CA ARG A 18 -1.62 -0.17 9.48
C ARG A 18 -3.09 -0.50 9.20
N LYS A 19 -3.48 -0.45 7.93
CA LYS A 19 -4.84 -0.73 7.50
C LYS A 19 -4.99 -2.16 7.03
N MET A 20 -6.17 -2.73 7.29
CA MET A 20 -6.49 -4.07 6.81
C MET A 20 -6.64 -4.06 5.29
N ARG A 21 -6.07 -5.07 4.64
CA ARG A 21 -6.25 -5.26 3.20
C ARG A 21 -7.63 -5.84 2.91
N ALA A 22 -8.22 -5.42 1.79
CA ALA A 22 -9.50 -5.95 1.36
C ALA A 22 -9.39 -7.37 0.78
N TYR A 23 -8.18 -7.75 0.32
CA TYR A 23 -7.88 -9.09 -0.18
C TYR A 23 -6.39 -9.37 0.06
N PRO A 24 -5.98 -10.68 0.14
CA PRO A 24 -4.63 -11.04 0.61
C PRO A 24 -3.49 -10.46 -0.20
N GLU A 25 -3.67 -10.26 -1.52
CA GLU A 25 -2.59 -9.75 -2.39
C GLU A 25 -2.67 -8.26 -2.63
N GLN A 26 -3.63 -7.57 -1.99
CA GLN A 26 -3.73 -6.12 -2.13
C GLN A 26 -2.47 -5.45 -1.59
N PRO A 27 -1.85 -4.55 -2.38
CA PRO A 27 -0.80 -3.71 -1.82
C PRO A 27 -1.37 -2.85 -0.70
N PRO A 28 -0.79 -2.88 0.52
CA PRO A 28 -1.31 -2.08 1.62
C PRO A 28 -1.29 -0.60 1.29
N VAL A 29 -2.32 0.13 1.74
CA VAL A 29 -2.35 1.58 1.57
C VAL A 29 -1.33 2.25 2.49
N ILE A 30 -0.91 3.45 2.11
CA ILE A 30 0.05 4.22 2.89
C ILE A 30 -0.73 5.05 3.92
N PRO A 31 -0.55 4.79 5.23
CA PRO A 31 -1.32 5.48 6.27
C PRO A 31 -0.67 6.77 6.78
N HIS A 32 0.35 7.28 6.09
CA HIS A 32 1.07 8.49 6.48
C HIS A 32 1.26 9.40 5.28
N SER A 33 1.67 10.64 5.55
CA SER A 33 1.96 11.59 4.48
C SER A 33 3.22 11.17 3.71
N ILE A 34 3.17 11.32 2.39
CA ILE A 34 4.33 11.15 1.52
C ILE A 34 4.67 12.46 0.80
N GLU A 35 4.12 13.57 1.27
CA GLU A 35 4.41 14.87 0.69
C GLU A 35 5.91 15.16 0.81
N GLY A 36 6.52 15.55 -0.30
CA GLY A 36 7.96 15.80 -0.37
C GLY A 36 8.84 14.57 -0.43
N TYR A 37 8.27 13.37 -0.48
CA TYR A 37 9.06 12.14 -0.60
C TYR A 37 9.56 11.98 -2.03
N GLU A 38 10.88 12.01 -2.20
CA GLU A 38 11.48 11.80 -3.51
C GLU A 38 11.54 10.32 -3.85
N LEU A 39 11.08 10.01 -5.07
CA LEU A 39 11.12 8.67 -5.61
C LEU A 39 11.60 8.75 -7.05
N SER A 40 12.90 8.54 -7.25
CA SER A 40 13.56 8.66 -8.54
C SER A 40 14.54 7.51 -8.72
N VAL A 41 15.18 7.47 -9.89
CA VAL A 41 16.20 6.44 -10.18
C VAL A 41 17.32 6.43 -9.14
N ASN A 42 17.68 7.60 -8.61
CA ASN A 42 18.81 7.74 -7.69
C ASN A 42 18.41 7.81 -6.22
N THR A 43 17.14 8.08 -5.93
CA THR A 43 16.67 8.30 -4.55
C THR A 43 15.30 7.67 -4.35
N ASN A 44 15.18 6.86 -3.31
CA ASN A 44 13.91 6.27 -2.93
C ASN A 44 13.69 6.49 -1.43
N ARG A 45 12.90 7.50 -1.10
CA ARG A 45 12.59 7.84 0.29
C ARG A 45 11.85 6.73 1.02
N CYS A 46 11.02 5.98 0.30
CA CYS A 46 10.27 4.87 0.90
C CYS A 46 11.22 3.81 1.47
N LEU A 47 12.20 3.41 0.70
CA LEU A 47 13.17 2.40 1.13
C LEU A 47 14.05 2.87 2.27
N SER A 48 14.22 4.18 2.47
CA SER A 48 15.05 4.69 3.57
C SER A 48 14.51 4.31 4.94
N CYS A 49 13.24 3.93 5.02
CA CYS A 49 12.62 3.45 6.27
C CYS A 49 12.15 2.00 6.17
N HIS A 50 11.67 1.56 5.01
CA HIS A 50 11.00 0.27 4.84
C HIS A 50 11.92 -0.86 4.40
N LYS A 51 13.12 -0.55 3.93
CA LYS A 51 14.08 -1.59 3.57
C LYS A 51 14.55 -2.32 4.83
N ARG A 52 14.84 -3.64 4.69
CA ARG A 52 15.17 -4.50 5.83
C ARG A 52 16.20 -3.90 6.78
N GLU A 53 17.24 -3.25 6.23
CA GLU A 53 18.33 -2.69 7.03
C GLU A 53 17.90 -1.52 7.91
N PHE A 54 16.78 -0.88 7.57
CA PHE A 54 16.36 0.36 8.21
C PHE A 54 15.10 0.25 9.06
N THR A 55 14.40 -0.89 9.00
CA THR A 55 13.10 -1.01 9.69
C THR A 55 13.23 -0.98 11.20
N GLN A 56 14.30 -1.51 11.76
CA GLN A 56 14.49 -1.52 13.18
C GLN A 56 14.64 -0.09 13.73
N GLY A 57 15.40 0.74 13.06
CA GLY A 57 15.60 2.12 13.48
C GLY A 57 14.42 3.03 13.20
N SER A 58 13.71 2.81 12.10
CA SER A 58 12.60 3.67 11.69
C SER A 58 11.26 3.26 12.28
N GLY A 59 11.12 2.01 12.73
CA GLY A 59 9.84 1.46 13.15
C GLY A 59 8.87 1.16 12.03
N ALA A 60 9.27 1.35 10.77
CA ALA A 60 8.41 1.08 9.62
C ALA A 60 8.28 -0.43 9.38
N PRO A 61 7.13 -0.89 8.84
CA PRO A 61 7.01 -2.29 8.41
C PRO A 61 8.01 -2.60 7.32
N MET A 62 8.66 -3.76 7.41
CA MET A 62 9.59 -4.22 6.38
C MET A 62 8.81 -4.63 5.13
N ILE A 63 9.35 -4.29 3.96
CA ILE A 63 8.79 -4.78 2.70
C ILE A 63 8.89 -6.31 2.65
N SER A 64 7.90 -6.94 2.01
CA SER A 64 7.83 -8.39 1.96
C SER A 64 8.96 -8.99 1.12
N ILE A 65 9.24 -10.25 1.36
CA ILE A 65 10.29 -10.98 0.64
C ILE A 65 10.06 -10.97 -0.88
N THR A 66 8.81 -10.87 -1.33
CA THR A 66 8.48 -10.81 -2.75
C THR A 66 9.08 -9.60 -3.45
N HIS A 67 9.39 -8.54 -2.71
CA HIS A 67 10.02 -7.34 -3.25
C HIS A 67 11.51 -7.53 -3.57
N TYR A 68 12.09 -8.64 -3.13
CA TYR A 68 13.47 -9.01 -3.41
C TYR A 68 13.57 -10.12 -4.45
N MET A 69 12.48 -10.47 -5.11
CA MET A 69 12.44 -11.54 -6.09
C MET A 69 12.28 -10.99 -7.50
N ASP A 70 12.96 -11.61 -8.47
CA ASP A 70 12.74 -11.32 -9.87
C ASP A 70 11.53 -12.09 -10.42
N ARG A 71 11.25 -11.92 -11.73
CA ARG A 71 10.09 -12.56 -12.36
C ARG A 71 10.17 -14.07 -12.39
N SER A 72 11.38 -14.62 -12.33
CA SER A 72 11.58 -16.06 -12.29
C SER A 72 11.51 -16.64 -10.89
N GLY A 73 11.29 -15.80 -9.88
CA GLY A 73 11.21 -16.23 -8.48
C GLY A 73 12.56 -16.32 -7.80
N GLN A 74 13.62 -15.87 -8.44
CA GLN A 74 14.95 -15.90 -7.86
C GLN A 74 15.11 -14.77 -6.86
N MET A 75 15.68 -15.08 -5.69
CA MET A 75 15.96 -14.10 -4.64
C MET A 75 17.14 -13.23 -5.02
N LEU A 76 16.97 -11.92 -4.89
CA LEU A 76 18.01 -10.93 -5.15
C LEU A 76 18.57 -10.40 -3.84
N ALA A 77 19.79 -9.85 -3.90
CA ALA A 77 20.43 -9.26 -2.71
C ALA A 77 19.81 -7.91 -2.34
N ASP A 78 19.16 -7.25 -3.28
CA ASP A 78 18.53 -5.94 -3.09
C ASP A 78 17.13 -5.98 -3.68
N VAL A 79 16.39 -4.87 -3.51
CA VAL A 79 15.02 -4.75 -4.01
C VAL A 79 14.99 -4.98 -5.51
N SER A 80 14.05 -5.80 -5.98
CA SER A 80 13.88 -6.06 -7.40
C SER A 80 13.57 -4.75 -8.13
N PRO A 81 14.17 -4.50 -9.31
CA PRO A 81 13.90 -3.28 -10.07
C PRO A 81 12.40 -3.04 -10.34
N ARG A 82 11.62 -4.08 -10.52
CA ARG A 82 10.18 -3.95 -10.76
C ARG A 82 9.39 -3.55 -9.51
N ARG A 83 10.01 -3.58 -8.33
CA ARG A 83 9.41 -3.21 -7.05
C ARG A 83 10.00 -1.91 -6.49
N TYR A 84 10.85 -1.26 -7.26
CA TYR A 84 11.57 -0.07 -6.79
C TYR A 84 10.65 1.15 -6.65
N PHE A 85 9.71 1.34 -7.57
CA PHE A 85 8.80 2.48 -7.54
C PHE A 85 7.55 2.13 -6.73
N CYS A 86 7.65 2.36 -5.44
CA CYS A 86 6.67 1.91 -4.45
C CYS A 86 5.28 2.49 -4.70
N THR A 87 5.20 3.76 -5.09
CA THR A 87 3.92 4.44 -5.31
C THR A 87 3.19 4.01 -6.57
N ALA A 88 3.79 3.14 -7.39
CA ALA A 88 3.09 2.53 -8.51
C ALA A 88 2.00 1.54 -8.02
N CYS A 89 2.16 0.97 -6.83
CA CYS A 89 1.22 0.01 -6.24
C CYS A 89 0.68 0.47 -4.89
N HIS A 90 1.50 1.17 -4.09
CA HIS A 90 1.10 1.65 -2.76
C HIS A 90 0.77 3.14 -2.84
N VAL A 91 -0.40 3.51 -2.33
CA VAL A 91 -0.87 4.90 -2.40
C VAL A 91 -1.44 5.32 -1.06
N PRO A 92 -1.34 6.63 -0.72
CA PRO A 92 -2.11 7.17 0.40
C PRO A 92 -3.59 7.18 0.04
N GLN A 93 -4.43 7.25 1.05
CA GLN A 93 -5.86 7.23 0.86
C GLN A 93 -6.50 8.44 1.51
N ALA A 94 -7.49 9.03 0.83
CA ALA A 94 -8.29 10.11 1.39
C ALA A 94 -9.29 9.54 2.40
N ASN A 95 -9.54 10.27 3.47
CA ASN A 95 -10.53 9.90 4.47
C ASN A 95 -11.91 10.38 4.00
N THR A 96 -12.50 9.62 3.09
CA THR A 96 -13.81 9.93 2.52
C THR A 96 -14.56 8.62 2.27
N PRO A 97 -15.90 8.60 2.44
CA PRO A 97 -16.66 7.40 2.10
C PRO A 97 -16.61 7.15 0.59
N PRO A 98 -16.64 5.89 0.16
CA PRO A 98 -16.70 5.57 -1.26
C PRO A 98 -17.99 6.08 -1.89
N LEU A 99 -17.91 6.48 -3.15
CA LEU A 99 -19.09 6.92 -3.90
C LEU A 99 -20.07 5.77 -4.16
N VAL A 100 -19.55 4.56 -4.25
CA VAL A 100 -20.33 3.36 -4.48
C VAL A 100 -19.85 2.31 -3.47
N GLU A 101 -20.82 1.60 -2.88
CA GLU A 101 -20.50 0.52 -1.94
C GLU A 101 -19.64 -0.54 -2.62
N ASN A 102 -18.61 -0.97 -1.90
CA ASN A 102 -17.72 -2.01 -2.40
C ASN A 102 -18.36 -3.39 -2.15
N THR A 103 -18.76 -4.04 -3.23
CA THR A 103 -19.33 -5.38 -3.19
C THR A 103 -18.37 -6.44 -3.66
N PHE A 104 -17.12 -6.05 -3.93
CA PHE A 104 -16.08 -6.99 -4.40
C PHE A 104 -15.78 -8.03 -3.34
N ARG A 105 -15.71 -9.28 -3.78
CA ARG A 105 -15.20 -10.38 -2.97
C ARG A 105 -14.08 -11.06 -3.71
N ASP A 106 -13.00 -11.37 -2.99
CA ASP A 106 -11.85 -11.99 -3.62
C ASP A 106 -12.05 -13.52 -3.73
N MET A 107 -11.13 -14.14 -4.46
CA MET A 107 -11.17 -15.58 -4.68
C MET A 107 -10.99 -16.37 -3.38
N SER A 108 -10.25 -15.83 -2.42
CA SER A 108 -10.03 -16.53 -1.16
C SER A 108 -11.29 -16.60 -0.31
N GLU A 109 -12.12 -15.56 -0.31
CA GLU A 109 -13.40 -15.58 0.39
C GLU A 109 -14.38 -16.56 -0.25
N LEU A 110 -14.45 -16.56 -1.59
CA LEU A 110 -15.32 -17.46 -2.33
C LEU A 110 -14.77 -18.88 -2.35
N GLY A 111 -13.44 -19.01 -2.53
CA GLY A 111 -12.78 -20.30 -2.61
C GLY A 111 -12.79 -21.07 -1.30
N VAL A 112 -12.66 -20.38 -0.17
CA VAL A 112 -12.74 -21.02 1.14
C VAL A 112 -14.13 -21.62 1.37
N GLU A 113 -15.18 -20.91 0.98
CA GLU A 113 -16.54 -21.43 1.08
C GLU A 113 -16.71 -22.68 0.21
N HIS A 114 -16.21 -22.61 -1.03
CA HIS A 114 -16.29 -23.75 -1.94
C HIS A 114 -15.39 -24.90 -1.52
N ALA A 115 -14.20 -24.61 -1.03
CA ALA A 115 -13.29 -25.64 -0.54
C ALA A 115 -13.84 -26.31 0.70
N GLY A 116 -14.56 -25.59 1.54
CA GLY A 116 -15.21 -26.15 2.71
C GLY A 116 -16.35 -27.11 2.37
N ASP A 117 -16.92 -26.98 1.19
CA ASP A 117 -18.01 -27.82 0.71
C ASP A 117 -17.52 -29.12 0.06
N GLN A 118 -16.23 -29.26 -0.12
CA GLN A 118 -15.66 -30.44 -0.78
C GLN A 118 -15.32 -31.56 0.20
#